data_afeead081fc7c66c550b5e5c3f544ad0
#
_entry.id   afeead081fc7c66c550b5e5c3f544ad0
#
_cell.length_a   1.000
_cell.length_b   1.000
_cell.length_c   1.000
_cell.angle_alpha   90.00
_cell.angle_beta   90.00
_cell.angle_gamma   90.00
#
_symmetry.space_group_name_H-M   'P 1'
#
loop_
_entity.id
_entity.type
_entity.pdbx_description
1 polymer ?
#
loop_
_entity_poly.entity_id
_entity_poly.type
_entity_poly.pdbx_seq_one_letter_code
_entity_poly.pdbx_strand_id
1 'polypeptide(L)'
;MDFFQYKNNQLMAENLPVKQLAEQFGTPVYVYSRATLERHWHAFNNAFGEHPHLVCFAVKSNPNIAILNVMAKLGSGFDIVSQGELERVLAAGGDAAKVVFSGVAKSRQEIARALEVNIRCFNVESEAELLRINQIAGEMGKIAPISLRVNPDVDAHTHPYISTGLKENKFGVSVEQAREVYKVAATLPNIKIVGMDCHIGSQLTELQPFLDAVDRLIVLMEQLKQDGIRLKHLDLGGGLGVTYTDETPPHPTEYAKALWEKLSAFSELEIIVEPGRAITANAGILVTKVEYLKSNESRNFAIVDAGMNDMIRPALYQAYMNILEIDRTLVREEKIYDVVGPICETSDFLGKQRKLAIAEGDYLAQRSAGAYGASMSSNYNSRPRTAEVMVDGDKAYLIRRREALNELWQLESVLP
;
A
#
# COMPACT_ATOMS: atom_id res chain seq x y z
N MET A 1 4.21 -9.71 13.36
CA MET A 1 3.64 -9.58 14.72
C MET A 1 3.22 -8.13 14.90
N ASP A 2 2.00 -7.88 15.34
CA ASP A 2 1.42 -6.54 15.53
C ASP A 2 1.00 -6.32 16.99
N PHE A 3 0.55 -5.11 17.31
CA PHE A 3 0.12 -4.72 18.66
C PHE A 3 -1.40 -4.73 18.85
N PHE A 4 -2.12 -5.59 18.13
CA PHE A 4 -3.52 -5.90 18.35
C PHE A 4 -3.64 -7.27 19.02
N GLN A 5 -3.71 -7.33 20.32
CA GLN A 5 -3.68 -8.56 21.08
C GLN A 5 -4.78 -8.59 22.13
N TYR A 6 -5.24 -9.80 22.49
CA TYR A 6 -6.17 -9.95 23.61
C TYR A 6 -5.45 -9.84 24.95
N LYS A 7 -5.99 -9.01 25.83
CA LYS A 7 -5.63 -8.94 27.24
C LYS A 7 -6.92 -9.12 28.07
N ASN A 8 -6.96 -10.12 28.92
CA ASN A 8 -8.16 -10.46 29.69
C ASN A 8 -9.41 -10.65 28.81
N ASN A 9 -9.27 -11.31 27.67
CA ASN A 9 -10.31 -11.54 26.66
C ASN A 9 -10.89 -10.26 26.01
N GLN A 10 -10.24 -9.12 26.16
CA GLN A 10 -10.55 -7.88 25.43
C GLN A 10 -9.47 -7.58 24.40
N LEU A 11 -9.87 -7.24 23.17
CA LEU A 11 -8.93 -6.84 22.13
C LEU A 11 -8.37 -5.45 22.44
N MET A 12 -7.06 -5.38 22.47
CA MET A 12 -6.31 -4.13 22.70
C MET A 12 -5.70 -3.65 21.40
N ALA A 13 -5.63 -2.33 21.23
CA ALA A 13 -4.75 -1.65 20.29
C ALA A 13 -3.64 -1.01 21.12
N GLU A 14 -2.44 -1.57 21.06
CA GLU A 14 -1.35 -1.25 21.99
C GLU A 14 -1.81 -1.35 23.47
N ASN A 15 -1.93 -0.23 24.16
CA ASN A 15 -2.37 -0.23 25.58
C ASN A 15 -3.85 0.17 25.77
N LEU A 16 -4.59 0.44 24.69
CA LEU A 16 -5.99 0.87 24.78
C LEU A 16 -6.97 -0.25 24.38
N PRO A 17 -8.08 -0.46 25.13
CA PRO A 17 -9.14 -1.35 24.70
C PRO A 17 -9.80 -0.85 23.41
N VAL A 18 -9.91 -1.71 22.40
CA VAL A 18 -10.56 -1.35 21.12
C VAL A 18 -12.03 -0.97 21.32
N LYS A 19 -12.71 -1.57 22.30
CA LYS A 19 -14.09 -1.23 22.68
C LYS A 19 -14.20 0.24 23.08
N GLN A 20 -13.29 0.74 23.90
CA GLN A 20 -13.25 2.15 24.31
C GLN A 20 -13.09 3.07 23.10
N LEU A 21 -12.26 2.72 22.12
CA LEU A 21 -12.08 3.50 20.88
C LEU A 21 -13.35 3.50 20.04
N ALA A 22 -14.06 2.35 19.94
CA ALA A 22 -15.33 2.28 19.25
C ALA A 22 -16.40 3.17 19.87
N GLU A 23 -16.49 3.16 21.21
CA GLU A 23 -17.43 4.00 21.97
C GLU A 23 -17.10 5.49 21.87
N GLN A 24 -15.82 5.85 21.87
CA GLN A 24 -15.36 7.25 21.81
C GLN A 24 -15.51 7.87 20.42
N PHE A 25 -15.18 7.13 19.36
CA PHE A 25 -15.10 7.66 17.99
C PHE A 25 -16.26 7.22 17.09
N GLY A 26 -17.13 6.33 17.61
CA GLY A 26 -18.21 5.71 16.85
C GLY A 26 -17.70 4.70 15.83
N THR A 27 -18.61 3.84 15.33
CA THR A 27 -18.34 2.85 14.29
C THR A 27 -19.07 3.22 12.97
N PRO A 28 -18.61 2.71 11.81
CA PRO A 28 -17.34 2.06 11.59
C PRO A 28 -16.16 2.99 11.86
N VAL A 29 -14.99 2.46 12.26
CA VAL A 29 -13.79 3.26 12.48
C VAL A 29 -12.53 2.45 12.16
N TYR A 30 -11.57 3.06 11.46
CA TYR A 30 -10.24 2.49 11.32
C TYR A 30 -9.39 2.83 12.54
N VAL A 31 -8.71 1.82 13.08
CA VAL A 31 -7.76 1.99 14.18
C VAL A 31 -6.40 1.48 13.74
N TYR A 32 -5.39 2.35 13.82
CA TYR A 32 -4.01 2.03 13.49
C TYR A 32 -3.13 2.03 14.75
N SER A 33 -2.14 1.12 14.77
CA SER A 33 -1.09 1.09 15.78
C SER A 33 0.17 1.74 15.24
N ARG A 34 0.64 2.81 15.88
CA ARG A 34 1.89 3.49 15.55
C ARG A 34 3.09 2.57 15.77
N ALA A 35 3.13 1.86 16.90
CA ALA A 35 4.21 0.96 17.22
C ALA A 35 4.35 -0.17 16.18
N THR A 36 3.22 -0.65 15.60
CA THR A 36 3.25 -1.64 14.53
C THR A 36 3.83 -1.05 13.23
N LEU A 37 3.42 0.17 12.87
CA LEU A 37 3.95 0.87 11.68
C LEU A 37 5.47 1.05 11.78
N GLU A 38 5.95 1.60 12.91
CA GLU A 38 7.37 1.83 13.16
C GLU A 38 8.16 0.52 13.12
N ARG A 39 7.67 -0.51 13.79
CA ARG A 39 8.30 -1.83 13.81
C ARG A 39 8.43 -2.43 12.41
N HIS A 40 7.38 -2.35 11.59
CA HIS A 40 7.41 -2.91 10.23
C HIS A 40 8.37 -2.13 9.34
N TRP A 41 8.38 -0.79 9.43
CA TRP A 41 9.36 0.01 8.70
C TRP A 41 10.80 -0.33 9.10
N HIS A 42 11.09 -0.42 10.39
CA HIS A 42 12.40 -0.83 10.89
C HIS A 42 12.80 -2.24 10.44
N ALA A 43 11.85 -3.16 10.30
CA ALA A 43 12.14 -4.49 9.80
C ALA A 43 12.71 -4.47 8.38
N PHE A 44 12.21 -3.57 7.51
CA PHE A 44 12.78 -3.36 6.17
C PHE A 44 14.11 -2.61 6.23
N ASN A 45 14.16 -1.49 6.92
CA ASN A 45 15.36 -0.66 6.98
C ASN A 45 16.56 -1.41 7.55
N ASN A 46 16.37 -2.13 8.66
CA ASN A 46 17.43 -2.88 9.32
C ASN A 46 17.84 -4.15 8.55
N ALA A 47 16.99 -4.66 7.66
CA ALA A 47 17.26 -5.85 6.87
C ALA A 47 18.45 -5.67 5.91
N PHE A 48 18.63 -4.45 5.41
CA PHE A 48 19.73 -4.11 4.48
C PHE A 48 21.05 -3.75 5.20
N GLY A 49 21.01 -3.55 6.52
CA GLY A 49 22.20 -3.23 7.31
C GLY A 49 22.91 -1.95 6.81
N GLU A 50 24.21 -2.04 6.57
CA GLU A 50 25.04 -0.93 6.08
C GLU A 50 25.08 -0.83 4.54
N HIS A 51 24.43 -1.75 3.82
CA HIS A 51 24.37 -1.65 2.37
C HIS A 51 23.56 -0.40 1.94
N PRO A 52 23.98 0.30 0.88
CA PRO A 52 23.24 1.43 0.36
C PRO A 52 21.80 1.04 0.03
N HIS A 53 20.83 1.65 0.72
CA HIS A 53 19.41 1.35 0.49
C HIS A 53 18.51 2.53 0.84
N LEU A 54 17.29 2.50 0.29
CA LEU A 54 16.21 3.43 0.64
C LEU A 54 14.89 2.66 0.71
N VAL A 55 14.20 2.77 1.84
CA VAL A 55 12.83 2.28 1.97
C VAL A 55 11.88 3.39 1.56
N CYS A 56 11.21 3.24 0.42
CA CYS A 56 10.18 4.14 -0.08
C CYS A 56 8.80 3.60 0.30
N PHE A 57 8.12 4.23 1.24
CA PHE A 57 6.77 3.81 1.60
C PHE A 57 5.81 4.02 0.43
N ALA A 58 5.10 2.96 -0.01
CA ALA A 58 4.11 3.04 -1.09
C ALA A 58 2.82 3.70 -0.59
N VAL A 59 2.64 4.98 -0.92
CA VAL A 59 1.56 5.86 -0.43
C VAL A 59 0.17 5.31 -0.76
N LYS A 60 0.01 4.68 -1.93
CA LYS A 60 -1.23 4.03 -2.38
C LYS A 60 -1.82 3.03 -1.38
N SER A 61 -0.99 2.44 -0.53
CA SER A 61 -1.46 1.49 0.48
C SER A 61 -2.25 2.17 1.61
N ASN A 62 -1.79 3.33 2.06
CA ASN A 62 -2.50 4.19 3.01
C ASN A 62 -1.98 5.64 2.94
N PRO A 63 -2.73 6.59 2.34
CA PRO A 63 -2.31 7.96 2.12
C PRO A 63 -2.64 8.92 3.29
N ASN A 64 -3.02 8.43 4.47
CA ASN A 64 -3.35 9.29 5.61
C ASN A 64 -2.11 10.10 6.03
N ILE A 65 -2.25 11.41 6.14
CA ILE A 65 -1.14 12.35 6.42
C ILE A 65 -0.42 12.00 7.74
N ALA A 66 -1.14 11.53 8.76
CA ALA A 66 -0.51 11.14 10.02
C ALA A 66 0.36 9.89 9.87
N ILE A 67 -0.05 8.92 9.06
CA ILE A 67 0.76 7.73 8.74
C ILE A 67 1.99 8.15 7.93
N LEU A 68 1.81 9.00 6.91
CA LEU A 68 2.94 9.54 6.13
C LEU A 68 3.92 10.33 7.02
N ASN A 69 3.41 11.09 8.01
CA ASN A 69 4.26 11.81 8.97
C ASN A 69 5.07 10.87 9.86
N VAL A 70 4.50 9.74 10.29
CA VAL A 70 5.26 8.70 11.00
C VAL A 70 6.40 8.19 10.12
N MET A 71 6.12 7.83 8.85
CA MET A 71 7.12 7.37 7.89
C MET A 71 8.21 8.45 7.64
N ALA A 72 7.81 9.71 7.44
CA ALA A 72 8.75 10.82 7.24
C ALA A 72 9.71 10.99 8.42
N LYS A 73 9.20 10.91 9.67
CA LYS A 73 10.02 10.99 10.89
C LYS A 73 11.00 9.82 11.05
N LEU A 74 10.68 8.65 10.48
CA LEU A 74 11.59 7.51 10.42
C LEU A 74 12.67 7.66 9.33
N GLY A 75 12.58 8.69 8.48
CA GLY A 75 13.53 8.92 7.38
C GLY A 75 13.18 8.19 6.09
N SER A 76 11.96 7.67 5.96
CA SER A 76 11.46 6.99 4.76
C SER A 76 11.51 7.87 3.52
N GLY A 77 11.78 7.25 2.36
CA GLY A 77 11.33 7.74 1.08
C GLY A 77 9.86 7.40 0.84
N PHE A 78 9.34 7.77 -0.33
CA PHE A 78 7.94 7.54 -0.70
C PHE A 78 7.82 7.15 -2.18
N ASP A 79 7.07 6.08 -2.46
CA ASP A 79 6.58 5.76 -3.80
C ASP A 79 5.19 6.35 -3.97
N ILE A 80 5.05 7.22 -4.98
CA ILE A 80 3.81 7.91 -5.31
C ILE A 80 3.35 7.57 -6.73
N VAL A 81 2.05 7.70 -6.98
CA VAL A 81 1.46 7.44 -8.31
C VAL A 81 0.58 8.60 -8.82
N SER A 82 0.56 9.73 -8.12
CA SER A 82 -0.19 10.93 -8.51
C SER A 82 0.35 12.19 -7.82
N GLN A 83 -0.01 13.37 -8.37
CA GLN A 83 0.27 14.64 -7.70
C GLN A 83 -0.43 14.72 -6.34
N GLY A 84 -1.64 14.17 -6.21
CA GLY A 84 -2.36 14.17 -4.93
C GLY A 84 -1.58 13.43 -3.84
N GLU A 85 -0.92 12.33 -4.17
CA GLU A 85 -0.03 11.64 -3.23
C GLU A 85 1.24 12.45 -2.93
N LEU A 86 1.83 13.12 -3.94
CA LEU A 86 2.96 14.04 -3.74
C LEU A 86 2.64 15.14 -2.72
N GLU A 87 1.51 15.83 -2.92
CA GLU A 87 1.11 16.92 -2.01
C GLU A 87 0.84 16.40 -0.59
N ARG A 88 0.31 15.18 -0.43
CA ARG A 88 0.15 14.55 0.89
C ARG A 88 1.50 14.26 1.55
N VAL A 89 2.47 13.76 0.79
CA VAL A 89 3.84 13.51 1.29
C VAL A 89 4.47 14.81 1.77
N LEU A 90 4.40 15.86 0.97
CA LEU A 90 4.94 17.18 1.33
C LEU A 90 4.24 17.77 2.57
N ALA A 91 2.91 17.71 2.62
CA ALA A 91 2.12 18.15 3.78
C ALA A 91 2.43 17.35 5.05
N ALA A 92 2.82 16.10 4.92
CA ALA A 92 3.25 15.24 6.03
C ALA A 92 4.70 15.51 6.49
N GLY A 93 5.44 16.38 5.81
CA GLY A 93 6.85 16.67 6.10
C GLY A 93 7.82 15.65 5.47
N GLY A 94 7.39 14.93 4.44
CA GLY A 94 8.25 14.03 3.68
C GLY A 94 9.27 14.80 2.83
N ASP A 95 10.45 14.22 2.63
CA ASP A 95 11.53 14.79 1.83
C ASP A 95 11.30 14.47 0.35
N ALA A 96 11.07 15.51 -0.47
CA ALA A 96 10.88 15.37 -1.91
C ALA A 96 12.08 14.66 -2.59
N ALA A 97 13.31 14.89 -2.12
CA ALA A 97 14.52 14.27 -2.65
C ALA A 97 14.57 12.73 -2.43
N LYS A 98 13.63 12.18 -1.66
CA LYS A 98 13.44 10.73 -1.42
C LYS A 98 12.16 10.19 -2.05
N VAL A 99 11.49 10.96 -2.92
CA VAL A 99 10.25 10.54 -3.60
C VAL A 99 10.58 9.94 -4.95
N VAL A 100 10.06 8.72 -5.22
CA VAL A 100 10.02 8.10 -6.54
C VAL A 100 8.59 8.18 -7.09
N PHE A 101 8.46 8.53 -8.38
CA PHE A 101 7.15 8.73 -8.99
C PHE A 101 6.88 7.65 -10.06
N SER A 102 6.06 6.68 -9.68
CA SER A 102 5.61 5.55 -10.49
C SER A 102 4.28 5.83 -11.20
N GLY A 103 3.78 4.87 -11.99
CA GLY A 103 2.46 4.93 -12.63
C GLY A 103 2.49 5.35 -14.10
N VAL A 104 1.57 4.75 -14.88
CA VAL A 104 1.58 4.74 -16.36
C VAL A 104 1.01 6.00 -17.03
N ALA A 105 0.43 6.93 -16.29
CA ALA A 105 -0.32 8.04 -16.88
C ALA A 105 0.03 9.40 -16.26
N LYS A 106 1.31 9.65 -16.02
CA LYS A 106 1.77 10.96 -15.51
C LYS A 106 1.40 12.07 -16.49
N SER A 107 0.56 13.00 -16.06
CA SER A 107 0.16 14.17 -16.82
C SER A 107 1.29 15.22 -16.89
N ARG A 108 1.16 16.18 -17.82
CA ARG A 108 2.11 17.29 -17.90
C ARG A 108 2.20 18.09 -16.61
N GLN A 109 1.08 18.32 -15.95
CA GLN A 109 1.00 19.06 -14.68
C GLN A 109 1.72 18.29 -13.56
N GLU A 110 1.49 16.98 -13.45
CA GLU A 110 2.14 16.14 -12.44
C GLU A 110 3.65 16.08 -12.62
N ILE A 111 4.11 15.94 -13.88
CA ILE A 111 5.55 15.96 -14.21
C ILE A 111 6.17 17.32 -13.84
N ALA A 112 5.53 18.41 -14.22
CA ALA A 112 6.03 19.76 -13.93
C ALA A 112 6.10 19.99 -12.41
N ARG A 113 5.07 19.61 -11.65
CA ARG A 113 5.06 19.74 -10.19
C ARG A 113 6.15 18.91 -9.52
N ALA A 114 6.34 17.68 -9.96
CA ALA A 114 7.39 16.81 -9.45
C ALA A 114 8.80 17.38 -9.74
N LEU A 115 9.02 17.92 -10.93
CA LEU A 115 10.25 18.63 -11.27
C LEU A 115 10.44 19.90 -10.42
N GLU A 116 9.38 20.66 -10.18
CA GLU A 116 9.41 21.87 -9.35
C GLU A 116 9.97 21.58 -7.95
N VAL A 117 9.48 20.53 -7.30
CA VAL A 117 9.89 20.15 -5.94
C VAL A 117 11.15 19.29 -5.89
N ASN A 118 11.75 18.96 -7.07
CA ASN A 118 12.97 18.18 -7.22
C ASN A 118 12.88 16.80 -6.56
N ILE A 119 11.91 15.99 -7.02
CA ILE A 119 11.81 14.60 -6.58
C ILE A 119 13.08 13.80 -6.92
N ARG A 120 13.25 12.64 -6.27
CA ARG A 120 14.40 11.76 -6.50
C ARG A 120 14.48 11.28 -7.94
N CYS A 121 13.41 10.72 -8.49
CA CYS A 121 13.33 10.30 -9.89
C CYS A 121 11.88 9.97 -10.30
N PHE A 122 11.69 9.96 -11.63
CA PHE A 122 10.51 9.37 -12.26
C PHE A 122 10.81 7.90 -12.59
N ASN A 123 9.95 6.98 -12.19
CA ASN A 123 9.91 5.61 -12.70
C ASN A 123 9.12 5.63 -14.02
N VAL A 124 9.84 5.64 -15.15
CA VAL A 124 9.28 5.85 -16.49
C VAL A 124 8.72 4.56 -17.04
N GLU A 125 7.50 4.61 -17.52
CA GLU A 125 6.73 3.42 -17.92
C GLU A 125 6.71 3.20 -19.45
N SER A 126 7.15 4.17 -20.26
CA SER A 126 7.17 4.09 -21.72
C SER A 126 8.10 5.13 -22.36
N GLU A 127 8.50 4.89 -23.61
CA GLU A 127 9.28 5.85 -24.39
C GLU A 127 8.51 7.17 -24.64
N ALA A 128 7.21 7.10 -24.87
CA ALA A 128 6.36 8.29 -25.03
C ALA A 128 6.35 9.17 -23.76
N GLU A 129 6.33 8.55 -22.59
CA GLU A 129 6.46 9.26 -21.32
C GLU A 129 7.84 9.87 -21.15
N LEU A 130 8.90 9.13 -21.47
CA LEU A 130 10.29 9.62 -21.46
C LEU A 130 10.46 10.91 -22.28
N LEU A 131 9.95 10.91 -23.51
CA LEU A 131 10.00 12.07 -24.41
C LEU A 131 9.21 13.25 -23.84
N ARG A 132 8.06 13.00 -23.23
CA ARG A 132 7.27 14.03 -22.56
C ARG A 132 8.00 14.63 -21.36
N ILE A 133 8.63 13.82 -20.53
CA ILE A 133 9.44 14.29 -19.39
C ILE A 133 10.60 15.14 -19.88
N ASN A 134 11.32 14.70 -20.92
CA ASN A 134 12.39 15.48 -21.53
C ASN A 134 11.91 16.85 -22.02
N GLN A 135 10.78 16.90 -22.72
CA GLN A 135 10.20 18.15 -23.21
C GLN A 135 9.87 19.12 -22.06
N ILE A 136 9.15 18.62 -21.03
CA ILE A 136 8.73 19.47 -19.90
C ILE A 136 9.95 19.94 -19.09
N ALA A 137 10.91 19.06 -18.85
CA ALA A 137 12.15 19.44 -18.18
C ALA A 137 12.89 20.55 -18.95
N GLY A 138 12.97 20.46 -20.29
CA GLY A 138 13.53 21.51 -21.14
C GLY A 138 12.77 22.84 -21.07
N GLU A 139 11.43 22.81 -21.13
CA GLU A 139 10.56 23.97 -20.95
C GLU A 139 10.80 24.68 -19.60
N MET A 140 11.14 23.91 -18.55
CA MET A 140 11.41 24.41 -17.21
C MET A 140 12.89 24.74 -16.94
N GLY A 141 13.78 24.49 -17.89
CA GLY A 141 15.23 24.65 -17.71
C GLY A 141 15.80 23.69 -16.66
N LYS A 142 15.25 22.49 -16.55
CA LYS A 142 15.63 21.46 -15.56
C LYS A 142 16.16 20.20 -16.24
N ILE A 143 16.84 19.38 -15.46
CA ILE A 143 17.23 18.00 -15.82
C ILE A 143 16.40 17.05 -14.99
N ALA A 144 15.66 16.17 -15.64
CA ALA A 144 14.82 15.17 -14.97
C ALA A 144 15.62 13.90 -14.63
N PRO A 145 15.76 13.52 -13.36
CA PRO A 145 16.28 12.21 -12.99
C PRO A 145 15.25 11.15 -13.32
N ILE A 146 15.67 10.10 -14.03
CA ILE A 146 14.76 9.00 -14.40
C ILE A 146 15.34 7.63 -14.03
N SER A 147 14.43 6.74 -13.69
CA SER A 147 14.60 5.29 -13.62
C SER A 147 13.63 4.68 -14.64
N LEU A 148 14.05 3.73 -15.45
CA LEU A 148 13.13 3.06 -16.38
C LEU A 148 12.52 1.86 -15.68
N ARG A 149 11.20 1.76 -15.70
CA ARG A 149 10.50 0.59 -15.21
C ARG A 149 10.55 -0.53 -16.23
N VAL A 150 11.25 -1.58 -15.86
CA VAL A 150 11.45 -2.77 -16.69
C VAL A 150 10.51 -3.87 -16.22
N ASN A 151 9.71 -4.39 -17.15
CA ASN A 151 8.88 -5.55 -16.89
C ASN A 151 9.71 -6.82 -17.18
N PRO A 152 10.03 -7.63 -16.15
CA PRO A 152 10.90 -8.78 -16.31
C PRO A 152 10.16 -10.01 -16.87
N ASP A 153 8.86 -9.96 -17.10
CA ASP A 153 8.03 -11.09 -17.54
C ASP A 153 8.14 -12.30 -16.60
N VAL A 154 7.94 -12.06 -15.31
CA VAL A 154 7.94 -13.08 -14.26
C VAL A 154 6.54 -13.23 -13.70
N ASP A 155 6.06 -14.47 -13.58
CA ASP A 155 4.79 -14.77 -12.91
C ASP A 155 5.00 -14.74 -11.39
N ALA A 156 4.30 -13.82 -10.73
CA ALA A 156 4.33 -13.68 -9.28
C ALA A 156 3.39 -14.64 -8.54
N HIS A 157 2.65 -15.51 -9.26
CA HIS A 157 1.66 -16.45 -8.71
C HIS A 157 0.64 -15.80 -7.75
N THR A 158 0.25 -14.55 -8.02
CA THR A 158 -0.68 -13.77 -7.21
C THR A 158 -2.03 -13.60 -7.93
N HIS A 159 -3.01 -12.98 -7.24
CA HIS A 159 -4.31 -12.70 -7.86
C HIS A 159 -4.12 -11.91 -9.17
N PRO A 160 -4.80 -12.27 -10.29
CA PRO A 160 -4.59 -11.64 -11.61
C PRO A 160 -4.67 -10.12 -11.63
N TYR A 161 -5.52 -9.51 -10.78
CA TYR A 161 -5.67 -8.05 -10.72
C TYR A 161 -4.53 -7.31 -10.03
N ILE A 162 -3.64 -8.01 -9.30
CA ILE A 162 -2.50 -7.42 -8.58
C ILE A 162 -1.14 -7.96 -9.05
N SER A 163 -1.11 -8.80 -10.10
CA SER A 163 0.09 -9.18 -10.83
C SER A 163 0.46 -8.08 -11.82
N THR A 164 1.72 -7.66 -11.86
CA THR A 164 2.21 -6.56 -12.70
C THR A 164 3.46 -6.91 -13.50
N GLY A 165 4.00 -8.11 -13.33
CA GLY A 165 5.27 -8.55 -13.93
C GLY A 165 5.14 -9.31 -15.26
N LEU A 166 3.94 -9.51 -15.81
CA LEU A 166 3.72 -10.26 -17.06
C LEU A 166 3.69 -9.30 -18.26
N LYS A 167 4.08 -9.81 -19.45
CA LYS A 167 4.10 -9.05 -20.72
C LYS A 167 2.78 -8.38 -21.08
N GLU A 168 1.67 -9.00 -20.70
CA GLU A 168 0.32 -8.51 -21.01
C GLU A 168 -0.12 -7.32 -20.12
N ASN A 169 0.65 -7.03 -19.09
CA ASN A 169 0.33 -5.93 -18.18
C ASN A 169 0.70 -4.57 -18.79
N LYS A 170 -0.08 -3.56 -18.45
CA LYS A 170 0.13 -2.18 -18.93
C LYS A 170 1.39 -1.49 -18.39
N PHE A 171 2.13 -2.14 -17.50
CA PHE A 171 3.22 -1.54 -16.73
C PHE A 171 4.59 -1.81 -17.34
N GLY A 172 5.42 -0.77 -17.38
CA GLY A 172 6.82 -0.85 -17.73
C GLY A 172 7.09 -1.15 -19.21
N VAL A 173 8.37 -1.21 -19.52
CA VAL A 173 8.91 -1.59 -20.82
C VAL A 173 9.42 -3.02 -20.71
N SER A 174 9.24 -3.85 -21.73
CA SER A 174 9.77 -5.22 -21.69
C SER A 174 11.31 -5.21 -21.59
N VAL A 175 11.89 -6.24 -21.00
CA VAL A 175 13.35 -6.39 -20.87
C VAL A 175 14.04 -6.28 -22.23
N GLU A 176 13.43 -6.86 -23.28
CA GLU A 176 13.98 -6.86 -24.65
C GLU A 176 14.04 -5.45 -25.25
N GLN A 177 13.09 -4.58 -24.92
CA GLN A 177 13.02 -3.20 -25.43
C GLN A 177 13.79 -2.22 -24.54
N ALA A 178 13.97 -2.53 -23.26
CA ALA A 178 14.51 -1.61 -22.27
C ALA A 178 15.89 -1.05 -22.66
N ARG A 179 16.78 -1.88 -23.21
CA ARG A 179 18.12 -1.46 -23.63
C ARG A 179 18.06 -0.34 -24.67
N GLU A 180 17.17 -0.44 -25.66
CA GLU A 180 17.01 0.59 -26.70
C GLU A 180 16.40 1.87 -26.13
N VAL A 181 15.42 1.77 -25.23
CA VAL A 181 14.85 2.95 -24.55
C VAL A 181 15.92 3.67 -23.71
N TYR A 182 16.80 2.94 -23.02
CA TYR A 182 17.94 3.54 -22.32
C TYR A 182 18.90 4.28 -23.25
N LYS A 183 19.18 3.73 -24.45
CA LYS A 183 20.00 4.41 -25.45
C LYS A 183 19.34 5.70 -25.93
N VAL A 184 18.03 5.68 -26.19
CA VAL A 184 17.26 6.90 -26.49
C VAL A 184 17.39 7.90 -25.33
N ALA A 185 17.16 7.47 -24.10
CA ALA A 185 17.27 8.32 -22.91
C ALA A 185 18.66 8.99 -22.78
N ALA A 186 19.73 8.26 -23.12
CA ALA A 186 21.10 8.76 -23.06
C ALA A 186 21.38 9.89 -24.07
N THR A 187 20.57 10.04 -25.14
CA THR A 187 20.70 11.12 -26.13
C THR A 187 19.88 12.37 -25.77
N LEU A 188 18.96 12.28 -24.81
CA LEU A 188 18.03 13.35 -24.47
C LEU A 188 18.68 14.40 -23.57
N PRO A 189 18.69 15.69 -23.96
CA PRO A 189 19.47 16.72 -23.26
C PRO A 189 18.96 17.07 -21.86
N ASN A 190 17.70 16.82 -21.56
CA ASN A 190 17.08 17.19 -20.27
C ASN A 190 16.78 15.98 -19.39
N ILE A 191 17.39 14.81 -19.71
CA ILE A 191 17.23 13.56 -18.96
C ILE A 191 18.54 13.18 -18.28
N LYS A 192 18.45 12.67 -17.07
CA LYS A 192 19.56 12.05 -16.34
C LYS A 192 19.14 10.66 -15.91
N ILE A 193 19.70 9.64 -16.54
CA ILE A 193 19.51 8.25 -16.11
C ILE A 193 20.15 8.07 -14.73
N VAL A 194 19.37 7.62 -13.75
CA VAL A 194 19.86 7.39 -12.38
C VAL A 194 19.59 5.96 -11.90
N GLY A 195 18.64 5.25 -12.47
CA GLY A 195 18.30 3.91 -11.98
C GLY A 195 17.54 3.05 -12.96
N MET A 196 17.14 1.89 -12.45
CA MET A 196 16.22 0.93 -13.05
C MET A 196 15.17 0.58 -12.00
N ASP A 197 13.92 0.47 -12.40
CA ASP A 197 12.79 0.06 -11.56
C ASP A 197 12.19 -1.24 -12.06
N CYS A 198 11.70 -2.05 -11.13
CA CYS A 198 10.97 -3.27 -11.41
C CYS A 198 9.93 -3.54 -10.31
N HIS A 199 8.70 -3.82 -10.69
CA HIS A 199 7.68 -4.25 -9.75
C HIS A 199 6.85 -5.38 -10.34
N ILE A 200 6.88 -6.58 -9.73
CA ILE A 200 6.30 -7.81 -10.30
C ILE A 200 4.91 -8.14 -9.77
N GLY A 201 4.46 -7.53 -8.69
CA GLY A 201 3.13 -7.80 -8.13
C GLY A 201 2.99 -7.45 -6.67
N SER A 202 1.91 -7.91 -6.06
CA SER A 202 1.57 -7.65 -4.66
C SER A 202 1.11 -8.93 -3.98
N GLN A 203 1.37 -9.08 -2.69
CA GLN A 203 1.07 -10.26 -1.88
C GLN A 203 1.86 -11.50 -2.33
N LEU A 204 3.14 -11.34 -2.60
CA LEU A 204 4.06 -12.45 -2.85
C LEU A 204 4.47 -13.10 -1.52
N THR A 205 4.30 -14.39 -1.42
CA THR A 205 4.61 -15.19 -0.23
C THR A 205 5.85 -16.07 -0.39
N GLU A 206 6.50 -15.98 -1.57
CA GLU A 206 7.71 -16.73 -1.91
C GLU A 206 8.82 -15.79 -2.40
N LEU A 207 10.09 -16.16 -2.18
CA LEU A 207 11.25 -15.39 -2.62
C LEU A 207 11.58 -15.59 -4.11
N GLN A 208 11.30 -16.78 -4.65
CA GLN A 208 11.78 -17.17 -5.96
C GLN A 208 11.38 -16.19 -7.08
N PRO A 209 10.14 -15.69 -7.18
CA PRO A 209 9.78 -14.72 -8.21
C PRO A 209 10.60 -13.41 -8.16
N PHE A 210 10.97 -12.96 -6.97
CA PHE A 210 11.84 -11.80 -6.83
C PHE A 210 13.24 -12.07 -7.35
N LEU A 211 13.79 -13.25 -7.04
CA LEU A 211 15.13 -13.64 -7.47
C LEU A 211 15.19 -13.86 -8.99
N ASP A 212 14.16 -14.42 -9.57
CA ASP A 212 14.05 -14.61 -11.03
C ASP A 212 13.99 -13.26 -11.76
N ALA A 213 13.28 -12.29 -11.19
CA ALA A 213 13.26 -10.92 -11.71
C ALA A 213 14.65 -10.28 -11.64
N VAL A 214 15.33 -10.38 -10.51
CA VAL A 214 16.68 -9.83 -10.32
C VAL A 214 17.67 -10.46 -11.31
N ASP A 215 17.61 -11.76 -11.56
CA ASP A 215 18.49 -12.41 -12.54
C ASP A 215 18.35 -11.81 -13.94
N ARG A 216 17.13 -11.52 -14.38
CA ARG A 216 16.87 -10.86 -15.68
C ARG A 216 17.38 -9.41 -15.70
N LEU A 217 17.22 -8.68 -14.60
CA LEU A 217 17.70 -7.30 -14.48
C LEU A 217 19.23 -7.23 -14.46
N ILE A 218 19.92 -8.18 -13.83
CA ILE A 218 21.40 -8.26 -13.84
C ILE A 218 21.93 -8.33 -15.26
N VAL A 219 21.35 -9.18 -16.10
CA VAL A 219 21.75 -9.29 -17.53
C VAL A 219 21.61 -7.95 -18.25
N LEU A 220 20.50 -7.25 -18.05
CA LEU A 220 20.29 -5.93 -18.64
C LEU A 220 21.27 -4.88 -18.08
N MET A 221 21.53 -4.87 -16.78
CA MET A 221 22.50 -3.94 -16.16
C MET A 221 23.93 -4.14 -16.71
N GLU A 222 24.36 -5.38 -16.96
CA GLU A 222 25.65 -5.66 -17.59
C GLU A 222 25.70 -5.15 -19.03
N GLN A 223 24.63 -5.30 -19.79
CA GLN A 223 24.54 -4.74 -21.15
C GLN A 223 24.59 -3.21 -21.14
N LEU A 224 23.86 -2.56 -20.22
CA LEU A 224 23.88 -1.11 -20.07
C LEU A 224 25.27 -0.59 -19.68
N LYS A 225 25.98 -1.33 -18.83
CA LYS A 225 27.37 -1.01 -18.46
C LYS A 225 28.30 -1.07 -19.68
N GLN A 226 28.12 -2.03 -20.59
CA GLN A 226 28.86 -2.11 -21.85
C GLN A 226 28.54 -0.95 -22.78
N ASP A 227 27.30 -0.45 -22.79
CA ASP A 227 26.87 0.72 -23.53
C ASP A 227 27.31 2.06 -22.89
N GLY A 228 28.05 2.01 -21.76
CA GLY A 228 28.52 3.18 -21.04
C GLY A 228 27.49 3.81 -20.09
N ILE A 229 26.33 3.19 -19.90
CA ILE A 229 25.25 3.65 -19.02
C ILE A 229 25.47 3.05 -17.64
N ARG A 230 25.67 3.90 -16.63
CA ARG A 230 25.88 3.49 -15.23
C ARG A 230 24.67 3.87 -14.38
N LEU A 231 24.05 2.89 -13.77
CA LEU A 231 22.98 3.07 -12.81
C LEU A 231 23.53 3.38 -11.42
N LYS A 232 22.80 4.18 -10.66
CA LYS A 232 23.09 4.51 -9.24
C LYS A 232 22.26 3.69 -8.29
N HIS A 233 21.03 3.34 -8.69
CA HIS A 233 20.13 2.50 -7.90
C HIS A 233 19.40 1.48 -8.75
N LEU A 234 18.97 0.42 -8.08
CA LEU A 234 18.00 -0.55 -8.54
C LEU A 234 16.80 -0.50 -7.61
N ASP A 235 15.64 -0.11 -8.14
CA ASP A 235 14.37 -0.18 -7.42
C ASP A 235 13.70 -1.53 -7.69
N LEU A 236 13.45 -2.28 -6.66
CA LEU A 236 12.83 -3.61 -6.74
C LEU A 236 11.34 -3.58 -6.43
N GLY A 237 10.82 -2.35 -6.26
CA GLY A 237 9.41 -2.15 -5.93
C GLY A 237 9.01 -2.71 -4.57
N GLY A 238 7.73 -2.95 -4.42
CA GLY A 238 7.16 -3.64 -3.27
C GLY A 238 6.85 -5.10 -3.58
N GLY A 239 5.76 -5.58 -3.01
CA GLY A 239 5.21 -6.88 -3.34
C GLY A 239 5.26 -7.89 -2.21
N LEU A 240 6.18 -7.77 -1.26
CA LEU A 240 6.26 -8.70 -0.13
C LEU A 240 4.90 -8.76 0.60
N GLY A 241 4.40 -10.00 0.78
CA GLY A 241 3.09 -10.28 1.33
C GLY A 241 3.00 -10.16 2.84
N VAL A 242 1.79 -10.32 3.35
CA VAL A 242 1.47 -10.43 4.78
C VAL A 242 0.58 -11.64 5.01
N THR A 243 0.52 -12.10 6.24
CA THR A 243 -0.39 -13.16 6.67
C THR A 243 -1.82 -12.63 6.77
N TYR A 244 -2.73 -13.21 6.02
CA TYR A 244 -4.17 -13.02 6.14
C TYR A 244 -4.86 -14.24 6.76
N THR A 245 -4.36 -15.43 6.47
CA THR A 245 -4.83 -16.73 6.97
C THR A 245 -3.69 -17.50 7.64
N ASP A 246 -2.99 -18.30 6.88
CA ASP A 246 -1.90 -19.19 7.27
C ASP A 246 -0.62 -19.01 6.42
N GLU A 247 -0.62 -17.98 5.55
CA GLU A 247 0.55 -17.67 4.76
C GLU A 247 1.73 -17.30 5.66
N THR A 248 2.92 -17.73 5.26
CA THR A 248 4.20 -17.41 5.92
C THR A 248 5.12 -16.67 4.95
N PRO A 249 4.83 -15.40 4.65
CA PRO A 249 5.68 -14.64 3.74
C PRO A 249 7.08 -14.49 4.31
N PRO A 250 8.11 -14.41 3.44
CA PRO A 250 9.50 -14.24 3.86
C PRO A 250 9.67 -13.01 4.74
N HIS A 251 10.50 -13.12 5.77
CA HIS A 251 10.86 -11.97 6.57
C HIS A 251 11.73 -10.99 5.75
N PRO A 252 11.62 -9.65 5.94
CA PRO A 252 12.47 -8.68 5.23
C PRO A 252 13.96 -8.99 5.27
N THR A 253 14.48 -9.56 6.36
CA THR A 253 15.88 -9.98 6.48
C THR A 253 16.25 -11.12 5.53
N GLU A 254 15.36 -12.11 5.35
CA GLU A 254 15.57 -13.20 4.40
C GLU A 254 15.54 -12.68 2.97
N TYR A 255 14.59 -11.79 2.69
CA TYR A 255 14.48 -11.10 1.41
C TYR A 255 15.74 -10.29 1.08
N ALA A 256 16.18 -9.41 1.97
CA ALA A 256 17.36 -8.58 1.76
C ALA A 256 18.63 -9.43 1.58
N LYS A 257 18.81 -10.49 2.38
CA LYS A 257 19.94 -11.40 2.26
C LYS A 257 19.98 -12.07 0.89
N ALA A 258 18.85 -12.64 0.44
CA ALA A 258 18.77 -13.32 -0.85
C ALA A 258 19.05 -12.36 -2.02
N LEU A 259 18.59 -11.10 -1.94
CA LEU A 259 18.90 -10.07 -2.93
C LEU A 259 20.39 -9.75 -2.99
N TRP A 260 21.04 -9.55 -1.85
CA TRP A 260 22.46 -9.20 -1.81
C TRP A 260 23.38 -10.35 -2.26
N GLU A 261 23.00 -11.60 -2.02
CA GLU A 261 23.69 -12.75 -2.59
C GLU A 261 23.71 -12.71 -4.11
N LYS A 262 22.59 -12.33 -4.75
CA LYS A 262 22.48 -12.15 -6.21
C LYS A 262 23.22 -10.90 -6.71
N LEU A 263 23.14 -9.80 -6.00
CA LEU A 263 23.67 -8.49 -6.41
C LEU A 263 25.11 -8.23 -5.94
N SER A 264 25.81 -9.27 -5.46
CA SER A 264 27.18 -9.14 -4.91
C SER A 264 28.20 -8.47 -5.85
N ALA A 265 28.04 -8.63 -7.17
CA ALA A 265 28.86 -7.96 -8.20
C ALA A 265 28.53 -6.46 -8.37
N PHE A 266 27.47 -5.95 -7.74
CA PHE A 266 26.96 -4.59 -7.84
C PHE A 266 26.87 -3.93 -6.46
N SER A 267 27.88 -4.13 -5.62
CA SER A 267 27.88 -3.69 -4.20
C SER A 267 27.75 -2.17 -3.99
N GLU A 268 28.12 -1.37 -4.99
CA GLU A 268 27.98 0.10 -5.00
C GLU A 268 26.55 0.58 -5.29
N LEU A 269 25.68 -0.35 -5.73
CA LEU A 269 24.32 0.02 -6.18
C LEU A 269 23.44 0.21 -4.95
N GLU A 270 22.76 1.35 -4.86
CA GLU A 270 21.73 1.55 -3.84
C GLU A 270 20.48 0.75 -4.20
N ILE A 271 19.95 -0.01 -3.25
CA ILE A 271 18.70 -0.74 -3.43
C ILE A 271 17.54 0.09 -2.90
N ILE A 272 16.54 0.31 -3.75
CA ILE A 272 15.26 0.90 -3.33
C ILE A 272 14.24 -0.23 -3.21
N VAL A 273 13.42 -0.18 -2.16
CA VAL A 273 12.27 -1.05 -1.97
C VAL A 273 11.05 -0.22 -1.63
N GLU A 274 9.86 -0.64 -2.13
CA GLU A 274 8.62 0.11 -2.02
C GLU A 274 7.55 -0.64 -1.20
N PRO A 275 7.80 -1.00 0.07
CA PRO A 275 6.82 -1.71 0.87
C PRO A 275 5.62 -0.81 1.18
N GLY A 276 4.42 -1.29 0.89
CA GLY A 276 3.16 -0.66 1.27
C GLY A 276 2.37 -1.58 2.18
N ARG A 277 1.82 -2.66 1.59
CA ARG A 277 1.06 -3.68 2.32
C ARG A 277 1.82 -4.24 3.52
N ALA A 278 3.07 -4.61 3.34
CA ALA A 278 3.89 -5.22 4.38
C ALA A 278 4.11 -4.29 5.59
N ILE A 279 4.02 -2.97 5.41
CA ILE A 279 4.10 -2.01 6.51
C ILE A 279 2.73 -1.79 7.15
N THR A 280 1.69 -1.54 6.35
CA THR A 280 0.44 -0.98 6.88
C THR A 280 -0.67 -2.00 7.13
N ALA A 281 -0.72 -3.13 6.41
CA ALA A 281 -1.86 -4.05 6.49
C ALA A 281 -2.17 -4.47 7.93
N ASN A 282 -1.23 -5.12 8.60
CA ASN A 282 -1.42 -5.62 9.96
C ASN A 282 -1.31 -4.52 11.03
N ALA A 283 -0.93 -3.30 10.63
CA ALA A 283 -0.91 -2.14 11.50
C ALA A 283 -2.28 -1.47 11.66
N GLY A 284 -3.33 -1.98 11.01
CA GLY A 284 -4.68 -1.42 11.10
C GLY A 284 -5.78 -2.47 11.15
N ILE A 285 -6.85 -2.12 11.85
CA ILE A 285 -8.11 -2.86 11.92
C ILE A 285 -9.27 -1.94 11.52
N LEU A 286 -10.34 -2.53 10.97
CA LEU A 286 -11.63 -1.85 10.80
C LEU A 286 -12.57 -2.38 11.89
N VAL A 287 -13.04 -1.48 12.74
CA VAL A 287 -13.98 -1.77 13.81
C VAL A 287 -15.40 -1.49 13.34
N THR A 288 -16.30 -2.42 13.55
CA THR A 288 -17.71 -2.34 13.16
C THR A 288 -18.62 -2.85 14.26
N LYS A 289 -19.87 -2.43 14.27
CA LYS A 289 -20.89 -2.83 15.22
C LYS A 289 -21.89 -3.76 14.58
N VAL A 290 -22.29 -4.80 15.28
CA VAL A 290 -23.40 -5.67 14.87
C VAL A 290 -24.71 -4.94 15.12
N GLU A 291 -25.41 -4.56 14.05
CA GLU A 291 -26.70 -3.88 14.15
C GLU A 291 -27.84 -4.89 14.27
N TYR A 292 -27.81 -5.95 13.46
CA TYR A 292 -28.85 -6.97 13.47
C TYR A 292 -28.26 -8.37 13.25
N LEU A 293 -28.88 -9.36 13.87
CA LEU A 293 -28.69 -10.78 13.55
C LEU A 293 -29.93 -11.30 12.82
N LYS A 294 -29.75 -11.91 11.66
CA LYS A 294 -30.80 -12.48 10.86
C LYS A 294 -30.47 -13.92 10.46
N SER A 295 -31.42 -14.82 10.66
CA SER A 295 -31.29 -16.22 10.25
C SER A 295 -32.39 -16.59 9.26
N ASN A 296 -32.06 -17.42 8.30
CA ASN A 296 -32.99 -18.12 7.45
C ASN A 296 -32.66 -19.63 7.46
N GLU A 297 -33.41 -20.43 6.68
CA GLU A 297 -33.25 -21.88 6.66
C GLU A 297 -31.82 -22.37 6.30
N SER A 298 -31.03 -21.54 5.60
CA SER A 298 -29.71 -21.92 5.07
C SER A 298 -28.53 -21.18 5.70
N ARG A 299 -28.74 -19.98 6.26
CA ARG A 299 -27.64 -19.09 6.70
C ARG A 299 -28.00 -18.20 7.87
N ASN A 300 -26.96 -17.85 8.66
CA ASN A 300 -27.03 -16.75 9.61
C ASN A 300 -26.26 -15.56 9.05
N PHE A 301 -26.83 -14.38 9.19
CA PHE A 301 -26.21 -13.11 8.80
C PHE A 301 -25.96 -12.27 10.06
N ALA A 302 -24.75 -11.74 10.17
CA ALA A 302 -24.42 -10.64 11.06
C ALA A 302 -24.39 -9.36 10.20
N ILE A 303 -25.41 -8.54 10.32
CA ILE A 303 -25.54 -7.26 9.60
C ILE A 303 -24.83 -6.21 10.44
N VAL A 304 -23.77 -5.62 9.87
CA VAL A 304 -22.92 -4.65 10.55
C VAL A 304 -23.02 -3.28 9.90
N ASP A 305 -22.53 -2.23 10.58
CA ASP A 305 -22.57 -0.86 10.09
C ASP A 305 -21.46 -0.52 9.08
N ALA A 306 -20.38 -1.29 8.99
CA ALA A 306 -19.39 -1.21 7.92
C ALA A 306 -19.83 -2.00 6.68
N GLY A 307 -19.45 -1.54 5.49
CA GLY A 307 -19.75 -2.23 4.24
C GLY A 307 -18.60 -2.20 3.24
N MET A 308 -18.90 -2.66 2.01
CA MET A 308 -17.93 -2.65 0.91
C MET A 308 -17.47 -1.24 0.54
N ASN A 309 -18.23 -0.20 0.86
CA ASN A 309 -17.82 1.20 0.72
C ASN A 309 -16.68 1.58 1.66
N ASP A 310 -16.55 0.92 2.80
CA ASP A 310 -15.47 1.12 3.77
C ASP A 310 -14.29 0.17 3.49
N MET A 311 -14.58 -1.11 3.15
CA MET A 311 -13.59 -2.16 2.87
C MET A 311 -13.99 -2.97 1.64
N ILE A 312 -13.56 -2.52 0.47
CA ILE A 312 -13.94 -3.13 -0.82
C ILE A 312 -13.28 -4.49 -1.09
N ARG A 313 -12.16 -4.81 -0.43
CA ARG A 313 -11.31 -5.95 -0.79
C ARG A 313 -12.01 -7.31 -0.77
N PRO A 314 -12.88 -7.65 0.20
CA PRO A 314 -13.65 -8.91 0.15
C PRO A 314 -14.57 -8.99 -1.06
N ALA A 315 -15.25 -7.90 -1.42
CA ALA A 315 -16.15 -7.86 -2.58
C ALA A 315 -15.39 -7.89 -3.91
N LEU A 316 -14.30 -7.10 -4.05
CA LEU A 316 -13.57 -6.91 -5.30
C LEU A 316 -12.63 -8.08 -5.63
N TYR A 317 -11.90 -8.58 -4.62
CA TYR A 317 -10.87 -9.60 -4.81
C TYR A 317 -11.23 -10.95 -4.19
N GLN A 318 -12.41 -11.08 -3.59
CA GLN A 318 -12.79 -12.22 -2.72
C GLN A 318 -11.75 -12.46 -1.61
N ALA A 319 -11.07 -11.39 -1.20
CA ALA A 319 -9.99 -11.45 -0.23
C ALA A 319 -10.50 -11.91 1.13
N TYR A 320 -9.85 -12.91 1.68
CA TYR A 320 -10.08 -13.28 3.07
C TYR A 320 -9.50 -12.20 3.99
N MET A 321 -10.29 -11.77 4.96
CA MET A 321 -9.85 -10.91 6.06
C MET A 321 -10.43 -11.47 7.34
N ASN A 322 -9.59 -11.70 8.34
CA ASN A 322 -10.03 -12.29 9.59
C ASN A 322 -10.92 -11.30 10.37
N ILE A 323 -11.99 -11.81 10.97
CA ILE A 323 -12.95 -11.03 11.76
C ILE A 323 -12.99 -11.63 13.16
N LEU A 324 -12.81 -10.79 14.18
CA LEU A 324 -12.71 -11.18 15.58
C LEU A 324 -13.74 -10.42 16.41
N GLU A 325 -14.24 -11.07 17.47
CA GLU A 325 -14.96 -10.39 18.53
C GLU A 325 -14.01 -9.48 19.31
N ILE A 326 -14.40 -8.26 19.58
CA ILE A 326 -13.58 -7.32 20.37
C ILE A 326 -13.60 -7.70 21.86
N ASP A 327 -14.72 -8.23 22.34
CA ASP A 327 -14.92 -8.60 23.73
C ASP A 327 -15.34 -10.07 23.86
N ARG A 328 -14.42 -10.93 24.27
CA ARG A 328 -14.62 -12.36 24.51
C ARG A 328 -14.97 -12.69 25.98
N THR A 329 -15.18 -11.68 26.81
CA THR A 329 -15.69 -11.89 28.16
C THR A 329 -17.20 -12.22 28.17
N LEU A 330 -17.88 -11.86 27.08
CA LEU A 330 -19.31 -12.08 26.91
C LEU A 330 -19.57 -13.54 26.52
N VAL A 331 -20.36 -14.24 27.34
CA VAL A 331 -20.75 -15.62 27.01
C VAL A 331 -21.85 -15.59 25.97
N ARG A 332 -21.54 -16.06 24.75
CA ARG A 332 -22.44 -16.16 23.62
C ARG A 332 -22.40 -17.57 23.02
N GLU A 333 -23.47 -17.97 22.38
CA GLU A 333 -23.47 -19.18 21.56
C GLU A 333 -22.70 -18.93 20.27
N GLU A 334 -21.72 -19.77 19.97
CA GLU A 334 -20.93 -19.69 18.74
C GLU A 334 -21.75 -20.24 17.57
N LYS A 335 -21.88 -19.44 16.51
CA LYS A 335 -22.54 -19.81 15.25
C LYS A 335 -21.70 -19.39 14.04
N ILE A 336 -22.03 -19.94 12.87
CA ILE A 336 -21.42 -19.55 11.60
C ILE A 336 -22.26 -18.42 11.00
N TYR A 337 -21.61 -17.29 10.70
CA TYR A 337 -22.24 -16.10 10.13
C TYR A 337 -21.59 -15.69 8.80
N ASP A 338 -22.38 -15.21 7.86
CA ASP A 338 -21.93 -14.30 6.84
C ASP A 338 -22.02 -12.87 7.42
N VAL A 339 -20.88 -12.18 7.52
CA VAL A 339 -20.81 -10.80 8.01
C VAL A 339 -21.01 -9.88 6.81
N VAL A 340 -22.12 -9.15 6.79
CA VAL A 340 -22.61 -8.35 5.67
C VAL A 340 -22.84 -6.91 6.08
N GLY A 341 -22.64 -5.98 5.14
CA GLY A 341 -22.81 -4.56 5.37
C GLY A 341 -24.18 -4.02 4.96
N PRO A 342 -24.33 -2.67 5.00
CA PRO A 342 -25.56 -1.96 4.72
C PRO A 342 -25.73 -1.55 3.24
N ILE A 343 -24.80 -1.90 2.36
CA ILE A 343 -24.83 -1.50 0.95
C ILE A 343 -25.85 -2.34 0.20
N CYS A 344 -26.59 -1.70 -0.70
CA CYS A 344 -27.70 -2.35 -1.45
C CYS A 344 -27.17 -3.22 -2.60
N GLU A 345 -26.24 -4.15 -2.28
CA GLU A 345 -25.68 -5.13 -3.20
C GLU A 345 -25.44 -6.48 -2.52
N THR A 346 -25.67 -7.56 -3.26
CA THR A 346 -25.39 -8.94 -2.81
C THR A 346 -23.89 -9.18 -2.55
N SER A 347 -23.03 -8.39 -3.19
CA SER A 347 -21.59 -8.43 -3.01
C SER A 347 -21.09 -7.75 -1.74
N ASP A 348 -21.99 -7.09 -0.98
CA ASP A 348 -21.62 -6.39 0.26
C ASP A 348 -21.43 -7.35 1.42
N PHE A 349 -20.27 -7.98 1.46
CA PHE A 349 -19.84 -8.80 2.59
C PHE A 349 -18.43 -8.44 3.03
N LEU A 350 -18.20 -8.46 4.34
CA LEU A 350 -16.87 -8.33 4.94
C LEU A 350 -16.21 -9.68 5.17
N GLY A 351 -17.00 -10.73 5.33
CA GLY A 351 -16.51 -12.10 5.47
C GLY A 351 -17.63 -13.12 5.44
N LYS A 352 -17.41 -14.25 4.77
CA LYS A 352 -18.37 -15.35 4.68
C LYS A 352 -17.94 -16.48 5.61
N GLN A 353 -18.94 -17.19 6.17
CA GLN A 353 -18.76 -18.38 7.00
C GLN A 353 -17.81 -18.15 8.18
N ARG A 354 -18.02 -17.04 8.90
CA ARG A 354 -17.24 -16.71 10.10
C ARG A 354 -17.85 -17.35 11.34
N LYS A 355 -17.02 -18.04 12.12
CA LYS A 355 -17.39 -18.66 13.37
C LYS A 355 -17.25 -17.61 14.47
N LEU A 356 -18.37 -17.13 15.00
CA LEU A 356 -18.44 -16.01 15.92
C LEU A 356 -19.44 -16.25 17.04
N ALA A 357 -19.14 -15.75 18.25
CA ALA A 357 -19.98 -15.79 19.44
C ALA A 357 -20.49 -14.36 19.74
N ILE A 358 -21.55 -13.91 19.07
CA ILE A 358 -22.00 -12.52 19.02
C ILE A 358 -23.49 -12.33 19.29
N ALA A 359 -23.85 -11.11 19.68
CA ALA A 359 -25.21 -10.60 19.74
C ALA A 359 -25.30 -9.22 19.09
N GLU A 360 -26.53 -8.72 18.89
CA GLU A 360 -26.78 -7.35 18.46
C GLU A 360 -26.18 -6.36 19.46
N GLY A 361 -25.52 -5.32 18.93
CA GLY A 361 -24.78 -4.34 19.73
C GLY A 361 -23.32 -4.68 20.02
N ASP A 362 -22.89 -5.93 19.78
CA ASP A 362 -21.48 -6.32 19.95
C ASP A 362 -20.60 -5.68 18.86
N TYR A 363 -19.30 -5.50 19.16
CA TYR A 363 -18.33 -4.97 18.22
C TYR A 363 -17.45 -6.08 17.65
N LEU A 364 -17.11 -5.94 16.37
CA LEU A 364 -16.20 -6.80 15.63
C LEU A 364 -15.01 -6.00 15.13
N ALA A 365 -13.87 -6.66 14.99
CA ALA A 365 -12.68 -6.12 14.36
C ALA A 365 -12.30 -6.94 13.13
N GLN A 366 -12.30 -6.32 11.95
CA GLN A 366 -11.71 -6.89 10.74
C GLN A 366 -10.21 -6.61 10.73
N ARG A 367 -9.39 -7.66 10.72
CA ARG A 367 -7.93 -7.62 10.81
C ARG A 367 -7.30 -7.23 9.48
N SER A 368 -6.04 -6.80 9.55
CA SER A 368 -5.20 -6.49 8.36
C SER A 368 -5.84 -5.45 7.44
N ALA A 369 -6.57 -4.49 8.03
CA ALA A 369 -7.33 -3.47 7.34
C ALA A 369 -6.53 -2.18 7.06
N GLY A 370 -5.26 -2.13 7.50
CA GLY A 370 -4.44 -0.92 7.39
C GLY A 370 -3.95 -0.60 5.98
N ALA A 371 -3.95 -1.58 5.05
CA ALA A 371 -3.59 -1.37 3.66
C ALA A 371 -4.78 -1.59 2.74
N TYR A 372 -4.97 -0.69 1.77
CA TYR A 372 -6.03 -0.78 0.75
C TYR A 372 -7.44 -0.92 1.35
N GLY A 373 -7.65 -0.39 2.55
CA GLY A 373 -8.93 -0.22 3.20
C GLY A 373 -9.43 1.21 3.00
N ALA A 374 -9.10 2.12 3.93
CA ALA A 374 -9.50 3.52 3.86
C ALA A 374 -9.09 4.21 2.54
N SER A 375 -7.93 3.84 1.95
CA SER A 375 -7.45 4.36 0.66
C SER A 375 -8.35 4.00 -0.53
N MET A 376 -9.08 2.89 -0.47
CA MET A 376 -10.01 2.44 -1.51
C MET A 376 -11.48 2.67 -1.14
N SER A 377 -11.76 3.33 -0.01
CA SER A 377 -13.12 3.61 0.43
C SER A 377 -13.83 4.59 -0.50
N SER A 378 -15.15 4.52 -0.53
CA SER A 378 -16.00 5.36 -1.37
C SER A 378 -17.20 5.90 -0.59
N ASN A 379 -17.93 6.81 -1.23
CA ASN A 379 -19.22 7.30 -0.73
C ASN A 379 -20.41 6.56 -1.36
N TYR A 380 -20.21 5.31 -1.80
CA TYR A 380 -21.27 4.54 -2.41
C TYR A 380 -22.50 4.44 -1.49
N ASN A 381 -23.70 4.48 -2.06
CA ASN A 381 -24.98 4.68 -1.40
C ASN A 381 -25.04 5.96 -0.52
N SER A 382 -24.29 7.01 -0.86
CA SER A 382 -24.18 8.28 -0.12
C SER A 382 -23.82 8.10 1.36
N ARG A 383 -22.95 7.13 1.65
CA ARG A 383 -22.44 6.90 3.00
C ARG A 383 -21.15 7.71 3.25
N PRO A 384 -21.04 8.39 4.41
CA PRO A 384 -19.82 9.10 4.77
C PRO A 384 -18.63 8.16 4.92
N ARG A 385 -17.44 8.59 4.50
CA ARG A 385 -16.21 7.89 4.85
C ARG A 385 -16.00 7.93 6.36
N THR A 386 -15.54 6.81 6.90
CA THR A 386 -15.39 6.60 8.34
C THR A 386 -14.24 7.41 8.95
N ALA A 387 -14.25 7.53 10.26
CA ALA A 387 -13.15 8.11 11.02
C ALA A 387 -11.91 7.18 10.99
N GLU A 388 -10.72 7.78 11.13
CA GLU A 388 -9.45 7.08 11.29
C GLU A 388 -8.77 7.55 12.58
N VAL A 389 -8.33 6.60 13.39
CA VAL A 389 -7.71 6.83 14.71
C VAL A 389 -6.35 6.15 14.75
N MET A 390 -5.33 6.85 15.25
CA MET A 390 -4.01 6.26 15.54
C MET A 390 -3.84 6.12 17.04
N VAL A 391 -3.41 4.94 17.47
CA VAL A 391 -2.99 4.67 18.85
C VAL A 391 -1.48 4.76 18.93
N ASP A 392 -0.99 5.43 19.97
CA ASP A 392 0.41 5.59 20.33
C ASP A 392 0.55 5.35 21.84
N GLY A 393 0.87 4.14 22.21
CA GLY A 393 0.93 3.67 23.59
C GLY A 393 -0.42 3.70 24.30
N ASP A 394 -0.61 4.67 25.17
CA ASP A 394 -1.82 4.89 25.96
C ASP A 394 -2.70 6.07 25.46
N LYS A 395 -2.39 6.59 24.27
CA LYS A 395 -3.09 7.75 23.68
C LYS A 395 -3.72 7.38 22.33
N ALA A 396 -4.91 7.92 22.10
CA ALA A 396 -5.60 7.81 20.82
C ALA A 396 -5.73 9.19 20.16
N TYR A 397 -5.38 9.26 18.90
CA TYR A 397 -5.45 10.48 18.10
C TYR A 397 -6.43 10.29 16.94
N LEU A 398 -7.41 11.20 16.84
CA LEU A 398 -8.28 11.26 15.66
C LEU A 398 -7.45 11.87 14.51
N ILE A 399 -7.02 11.02 13.57
CA ILE A 399 -6.16 11.42 12.44
C ILE A 399 -6.95 11.73 11.18
N ARG A 400 -8.22 11.34 11.14
CA ARG A 400 -9.23 11.75 10.16
C ARG A 400 -10.59 11.70 10.82
N ARG A 401 -11.33 12.81 10.80
CA ARG A 401 -12.72 12.79 11.26
C ARG A 401 -13.64 12.08 10.26
N ARG A 402 -14.75 11.55 10.71
CA ARG A 402 -15.84 11.08 9.85
C ARG A 402 -16.35 12.24 9.00
N GLU A 403 -16.68 11.97 7.74
CA GLU A 403 -17.34 12.97 6.90
C GLU A 403 -18.72 13.32 7.46
N ALA A 404 -19.07 14.59 7.42
CA ALA A 404 -20.43 15.05 7.70
C ALA A 404 -21.33 14.83 6.47
N LEU A 405 -22.64 14.59 6.69
CA LEU A 405 -23.54 14.29 5.58
C LEU A 405 -23.56 15.40 4.51
N ASN A 406 -23.52 16.67 4.93
CA ASN A 406 -23.51 17.79 3.99
C ASN A 406 -22.25 17.88 3.12
N GLU A 407 -21.15 17.28 3.53
CA GLU A 407 -19.92 17.23 2.73
C GLU A 407 -20.04 16.31 1.51
N LEU A 408 -21.02 15.41 1.50
CA LEU A 408 -21.25 14.49 0.40
C LEU A 408 -21.71 15.19 -0.89
N TRP A 409 -22.35 16.36 -0.77
CA TRP A 409 -22.89 17.12 -1.90
C TRP A 409 -22.46 18.60 -1.94
N GLN A 410 -21.52 19.00 -1.07
CA GLN A 410 -21.08 20.42 -1.00
C GLN A 410 -20.46 20.97 -2.29
N LEU A 411 -20.04 20.09 -3.21
CA LEU A 411 -19.48 20.43 -4.53
C LEU A 411 -20.52 20.37 -5.65
N GLU A 412 -21.77 20.02 -5.33
CA GLU A 412 -22.86 19.87 -6.31
C GLU A 412 -23.73 21.13 -6.35
N SER A 413 -24.38 21.37 -7.48
CA SER A 413 -25.29 22.48 -7.70
C SER A 413 -26.60 22.01 -8.31
N VAL A 414 -27.72 22.64 -7.95
CA VAL A 414 -29.01 22.44 -8.64
C VAL A 414 -29.01 23.21 -9.96
N LEU A 415 -29.80 22.74 -10.91
CA LEU A 415 -30.04 23.49 -12.14
C LEU A 415 -30.84 24.75 -11.84
N PRO A 416 -30.62 25.88 -12.61
CA PRO A 416 -31.35 27.10 -12.45
C PRO A 416 -32.85 26.96 -12.82
#